data_1216878b953834f940f354a20f4010f7
#
_entry.id   1216878b953834f940f354a20f4010f7
#
_cell.length_a   1.000
_cell.length_b   1.000
_cell.length_c   1.000
_cell.angle_alpha   90.00
_cell.angle_beta   90.00
_cell.angle_gamma   90.00
#
_symmetry.space_group_name_H-M   'P 1'
#
loop_
_entity.id
_entity.type
_entity.pdbx_description
1 polymer ?
#
loop_
_entity_poly.entity_id
_entity_poly.type
_entity_poly.pdbx_seq_one_letter_code
_entity_poly.pdbx_strand_id
1 'polypeptide(L)'
;PVADDLEFPNGSVITPDGRTLVVAETLGHRLTAFDVGADGALSRRRVWAALDGVFPDGICLDAEGAIWVADARGPDLLRVREGGAIDRRVPVGAGRHAFACMLGGADRRTLYACTCTGSGPAVSDKRDGRIERVPVDVPGAGLP
;
A
#
# COMPACT_ATOMS: atom_id res chain seq x y z
N PRO A 1 1.04 23.12 3.17
CA PRO A 1 0.45 21.82 3.54
C PRO A 1 -1.04 21.81 3.19
N VAL A 2 -1.56 20.62 2.80
CA VAL A 2 -2.99 20.38 2.49
C VAL A 2 -3.63 19.41 3.49
N ALA A 3 -2.81 18.71 4.28
CA ALA A 3 -3.18 17.89 5.43
C ALA A 3 -1.99 17.81 6.41
N ASP A 4 -2.28 17.57 7.68
CA ASP A 4 -1.33 17.41 8.79
C ASP A 4 -1.82 16.30 9.74
N ASP A 5 -1.13 16.11 10.88
CA ASP A 5 -1.46 15.09 11.89
C ASP A 5 -1.58 13.66 11.33
N LEU A 6 -0.70 13.31 10.36
CA LEU A 6 -0.59 11.96 9.84
C LEU A 6 0.55 11.20 10.56
N GLU A 7 0.29 9.95 10.93
CA GLU A 7 1.23 9.10 11.68
C GLU A 7 2.16 8.32 10.73
N PHE A 8 3.23 8.97 10.27
CA PHE A 8 4.19 8.45 9.31
C PHE A 8 3.53 8.12 7.96
N PRO A 9 3.08 9.15 7.20
CA PRO A 9 2.48 8.95 5.88
C PRO A 9 3.51 8.35 4.91
N ASN A 10 3.07 7.34 4.14
CA ASN A 10 3.89 6.55 3.25
C ASN A 10 3.22 6.40 1.87
N GLY A 11 2.98 5.18 1.40
CA GLY A 11 2.35 4.94 0.11
C GLY A 11 0.99 5.63 -0.04
N SER A 12 0.68 6.08 -1.25
CA SER A 12 -0.59 6.73 -1.55
C SER A 12 -1.14 6.28 -2.90
N VAL A 13 -2.47 6.27 -3.02
CA VAL A 13 -3.19 6.02 -4.27
C VAL A 13 -4.31 7.03 -4.44
N ILE A 14 -4.65 7.32 -5.69
CA ILE A 14 -5.83 8.12 -6.04
C ILE A 14 -6.78 7.21 -6.82
N THR A 15 -8.07 7.29 -6.50
CA THR A 15 -9.11 6.57 -7.25
C THR A 15 -9.15 7.01 -8.72
N PRO A 16 -9.57 6.12 -9.66
CA PRO A 16 -9.54 6.44 -11.09
C PRO A 16 -10.37 7.67 -11.50
N ASP A 17 -11.36 8.03 -10.70
CA ASP A 17 -12.16 9.25 -10.91
C ASP A 17 -11.48 10.52 -10.38
N GLY A 18 -10.30 10.40 -9.78
CA GLY A 18 -9.52 11.50 -9.21
C GLY A 18 -10.08 12.12 -7.93
N ARG A 19 -11.10 11.52 -7.31
CA ARG A 19 -11.86 12.16 -6.23
C ARG A 19 -11.48 11.72 -4.83
N THR A 20 -10.74 10.63 -4.67
CA THR A 20 -10.32 10.12 -3.36
C THR A 20 -8.84 9.85 -3.37
N LEU A 21 -8.13 10.45 -2.43
CA LEU A 21 -6.75 10.12 -2.08
C LEU A 21 -6.79 9.19 -0.87
N VAL A 22 -6.10 8.04 -0.94
CA VAL A 22 -5.88 7.16 0.21
C VAL A 22 -4.39 7.12 0.51
N VAL A 23 -4.04 7.30 1.77
CA VAL A 23 -2.65 7.34 2.26
C VAL A 23 -2.45 6.27 3.32
N ALA A 24 -1.36 5.52 3.22
CA ALA A 24 -0.91 4.62 4.27
C ALA A 24 -0.30 5.43 5.42
N GLU A 25 -0.75 5.21 6.64
CA GLU A 25 -0.12 5.72 7.84
C GLU A 25 0.57 4.56 8.57
N THR A 26 1.87 4.40 8.35
CA THR A 26 2.64 3.23 8.80
C THR A 26 2.58 3.04 10.32
N LEU A 27 2.78 4.11 11.09
CA LEU A 27 2.72 4.06 12.56
C LEU A 27 1.30 4.20 13.10
N GLY A 28 0.38 4.69 12.27
CA GLY A 28 -1.05 4.75 12.57
C GLY A 28 -1.78 3.42 12.34
N HIS A 29 -1.10 2.41 11.77
CA HIS A 29 -1.70 1.10 11.47
C HIS A 29 -3.02 1.21 10.72
N ARG A 30 -3.10 2.11 9.72
CA ARG A 30 -4.33 2.39 8.98
C ARG A 30 -4.07 2.92 7.58
N LEU A 31 -5.11 2.86 6.77
CA LEU A 31 -5.23 3.65 5.56
C LEU A 31 -6.21 4.79 5.83
N THR A 32 -5.83 6.01 5.46
CA THR A 32 -6.64 7.22 5.66
C THR A 32 -7.03 7.80 4.31
N ALA A 33 -8.32 8.09 4.14
CA ALA A 33 -8.85 8.68 2.91
C ALA A 33 -9.19 10.15 3.09
N PHE A 34 -9.07 10.88 1.97
CA PHE A 34 -9.48 12.27 1.81
C PHE A 34 -10.28 12.43 0.51
N ASP A 35 -11.27 13.29 0.51
CA ASP A 35 -11.86 13.75 -0.74
C ASP A 35 -10.96 14.80 -1.37
N VAL A 36 -10.77 14.72 -2.69
CA VAL A 36 -9.94 15.64 -3.48
C VAL A 36 -10.85 16.62 -4.20
N GLY A 37 -10.73 17.89 -3.88
CA GLY A 37 -11.44 18.98 -4.56
C GLY A 37 -10.86 19.27 -5.94
N ALA A 38 -11.61 19.97 -6.78
CA ALA A 38 -11.18 20.37 -8.11
C ALA A 38 -9.96 21.31 -8.11
N ASP A 39 -9.73 21.99 -7.01
CA ASP A 39 -8.57 22.86 -6.74
C ASP A 39 -7.40 22.11 -6.08
N GLY A 40 -7.53 20.78 -5.86
CA GLY A 40 -6.55 19.94 -5.17
C GLY A 40 -6.61 20.02 -3.65
N ALA A 41 -7.57 20.75 -3.06
CA ALA A 41 -7.77 20.77 -1.62
C ALA A 41 -8.25 19.42 -1.11
N LEU A 42 -7.75 19.01 0.06
CA LEU A 42 -8.17 17.79 0.73
C LEU A 42 -9.22 18.11 1.80
N SER A 43 -10.24 17.25 1.88
CA SER A 43 -11.33 17.39 2.83
C SER A 43 -11.84 16.03 3.30
N ARG A 44 -12.76 16.01 4.28
CA ARG A 44 -13.45 14.80 4.74
C ARG A 44 -12.52 13.65 5.10
N ARG A 45 -11.43 13.96 5.85
CA ARG A 45 -10.52 12.93 6.38
C ARG A 45 -11.32 11.84 7.12
N ARG A 46 -11.02 10.59 6.78
CA ARG A 46 -11.66 9.42 7.40
C ARG A 46 -10.73 8.22 7.40
N VAL A 47 -10.89 7.31 8.34
CA VAL A 47 -10.23 6.00 8.30
C VAL A 47 -10.87 5.21 7.16
N TRP A 48 -10.07 4.85 6.14
CA TRP A 48 -10.48 3.99 5.05
C TRP A 48 -10.42 2.52 5.45
N ALA A 49 -9.38 2.13 6.19
CA ALA A 49 -9.20 0.81 6.79
C ALA A 49 -8.35 0.90 8.05
N ALA A 50 -8.83 0.36 9.16
CA ALA A 50 -8.00 0.05 10.31
C ALA A 50 -7.29 -1.29 10.07
N LEU A 51 -5.98 -1.36 10.38
CA LEU A 51 -5.12 -2.49 10.05
C LEU A 51 -4.27 -2.90 11.26
N ASP A 52 -4.93 -3.35 12.33
CA ASP A 52 -4.29 -3.68 13.60
C ASP A 52 -3.11 -4.66 13.41
N GLY A 53 -1.93 -4.25 13.89
CA GLY A 53 -0.71 -5.03 13.81
C GLY A 53 -0.01 -5.06 12.43
N VAL A 54 -0.57 -4.39 11.41
CA VAL A 54 0.06 -4.18 10.10
C VAL A 54 0.78 -2.84 10.09
N PHE A 55 1.93 -2.77 9.44
CA PHE A 55 2.69 -1.54 9.22
C PHE A 55 2.62 -1.18 7.73
N PRO A 56 1.53 -0.53 7.28
CA PRO A 56 1.31 -0.25 5.87
C PRO A 56 2.38 0.71 5.34
N ASP A 57 3.05 0.31 4.25
CA ASP A 57 4.12 1.06 3.61
C ASP A 57 3.68 1.45 2.18
N GLY A 58 4.29 0.93 1.13
CA GLY A 58 3.83 1.16 -0.24
C GLY A 58 2.51 0.45 -0.53
N ILE A 59 1.63 1.13 -1.26
CA ILE A 59 0.29 0.62 -1.60
C ILE A 59 -0.02 0.78 -3.09
N CYS A 60 -0.90 -0.05 -3.64
CA CYS A 60 -1.44 0.13 -4.98
C CYS A 60 -2.90 -0.32 -5.08
N LEU A 61 -3.66 0.34 -5.97
CA LEU A 61 -5.10 0.15 -6.14
C LEU A 61 -5.40 -0.86 -7.25
N ASP A 62 -6.35 -1.75 -7.03
CA ASP A 62 -6.85 -2.66 -8.05
C ASP A 62 -8.21 -2.22 -8.64
N ALA A 63 -8.61 -2.88 -9.73
CA ALA A 63 -9.81 -2.52 -10.49
C ALA A 63 -11.14 -2.79 -9.76
N GLU A 64 -11.12 -3.52 -8.64
CA GLU A 64 -12.29 -3.70 -7.77
C GLU A 64 -12.31 -2.68 -6.60
N GLY A 65 -11.38 -1.73 -6.59
CA GLY A 65 -11.27 -0.73 -5.54
C GLY A 65 -10.64 -1.24 -4.24
N ALA A 66 -10.07 -2.45 -4.23
CA ALA A 66 -9.26 -2.91 -3.12
C ALA A 66 -7.82 -2.38 -3.23
N ILE A 67 -7.15 -2.26 -2.09
CA ILE A 67 -5.79 -1.76 -2.02
C ILE A 67 -4.85 -2.89 -1.58
N TRP A 68 -3.83 -3.15 -2.39
CA TRP A 68 -2.70 -3.96 -1.98
C TRP A 68 -1.78 -3.14 -1.10
N VAL A 69 -1.39 -3.72 0.02
CA VAL A 69 -0.59 -3.09 1.07
C VAL A 69 0.66 -3.93 1.30
N ALA A 70 1.82 -3.31 1.19
CA ALA A 70 3.08 -3.89 1.65
C ALA A 70 3.19 -3.72 3.16
N ASP A 71 3.36 -4.82 3.90
CA ASP A 71 3.56 -4.78 5.35
C ASP A 71 5.06 -4.70 5.67
N ALA A 72 5.52 -3.54 6.11
CA ALA A 72 6.93 -3.27 6.38
C ALA A 72 7.53 -4.06 7.56
N ARG A 73 6.70 -4.71 8.38
CA ARG A 73 7.15 -5.55 9.51
C ARG A 73 6.55 -6.96 9.48
N GLY A 74 5.57 -7.19 8.63
CA GLY A 74 4.98 -8.50 8.38
C GLY A 74 5.60 -9.21 7.18
N PRO A 75 5.30 -10.49 6.99
CA PRO A 75 5.82 -11.28 5.88
C PRO A 75 4.94 -11.21 4.62
N ASP A 76 3.91 -10.38 4.59
CA ASP A 76 2.85 -10.47 3.60
C ASP A 76 2.64 -9.18 2.80
N LEU A 77 2.16 -9.36 1.56
CA LEU A 77 1.36 -8.38 0.83
C LEU A 77 -0.12 -8.67 1.13
N LEU A 78 -0.87 -7.66 1.50
CA LEU A 78 -2.26 -7.77 1.93
C LEU A 78 -3.18 -7.10 0.92
N ARG A 79 -4.23 -7.79 0.47
CA ARG A 79 -5.31 -7.15 -0.29
C ARG A 79 -6.40 -6.73 0.68
N VAL A 80 -6.61 -5.43 0.78
CA VAL A 80 -7.49 -4.80 1.77
C VAL A 80 -8.68 -4.17 1.08
N ARG A 81 -9.88 -4.43 1.58
CA ARG A 81 -11.12 -3.75 1.19
C ARG A 81 -11.36 -2.52 2.07
N GLU A 82 -12.10 -1.56 1.57
CA GLU A 82 -12.61 -0.46 2.42
C GLU A 82 -13.33 -1.03 3.65
N GLY A 83 -13.05 -0.45 4.83
CA GLY A 83 -13.52 -0.98 6.10
C GLY A 83 -12.55 -1.97 6.77
N GLY A 84 -11.44 -2.37 6.11
CA GLY A 84 -10.34 -3.13 6.73
C GLY A 84 -10.37 -4.65 6.53
N ALA A 85 -11.36 -5.19 5.80
CA ALA A 85 -11.38 -6.62 5.50
C ALA A 85 -10.19 -7.00 4.61
N ILE A 86 -9.38 -7.98 5.04
CA ILE A 86 -8.27 -8.54 4.28
C ILE A 86 -8.76 -9.83 3.61
N ASP A 87 -8.95 -9.80 2.30
CA ASP A 87 -9.48 -10.94 1.54
C ASP A 87 -8.38 -11.77 0.86
N ARG A 88 -7.14 -11.30 0.81
CA ARG A 88 -6.00 -12.07 0.31
C ARG A 88 -4.71 -11.68 1.03
N ARG A 89 -3.87 -12.71 1.28
CA ARG A 89 -2.51 -12.56 1.78
C ARG A 89 -1.56 -13.28 0.82
N VAL A 90 -0.47 -12.62 0.48
CA VAL A 90 0.58 -13.19 -0.37
C VAL A 90 1.90 -13.09 0.41
N PRO A 91 2.45 -14.22 0.89
CA PRO A 91 3.70 -14.20 1.60
C PRO A 91 4.84 -13.81 0.67
N VAL A 92 5.74 -12.95 1.15
CA VAL A 92 7.03 -12.71 0.52
C VAL A 92 8.07 -13.75 0.96
N GLY A 93 9.23 -13.75 0.34
CA GLY A 93 10.28 -14.71 0.65
C GLY A 93 10.62 -14.80 2.15
N ALA A 94 10.95 -15.99 2.63
CA ALA A 94 11.20 -16.26 4.05
C ALA A 94 12.21 -15.29 4.68
N GLY A 95 11.87 -14.74 5.86
CA GLY A 95 12.68 -13.78 6.59
C GLY A 95 12.75 -12.40 5.96
N ARG A 96 11.81 -12.07 5.07
CA ARG A 96 11.73 -10.79 4.37
C ARG A 96 10.46 -10.04 4.76
N HIS A 97 10.47 -8.74 4.50
CA HIS A 97 9.33 -7.84 4.65
C HIS A 97 9.08 -7.13 3.31
N ALA A 98 7.86 -6.69 3.07
CA ALA A 98 7.50 -5.91 1.89
C ALA A 98 7.46 -4.42 2.22
N PHE A 99 8.07 -3.59 1.36
CA PHE A 99 8.15 -2.14 1.54
C PHE A 99 7.41 -1.36 0.44
N ALA A 100 7.23 -1.96 -0.73
CA ALA A 100 6.45 -1.35 -1.80
C ALA A 100 5.78 -2.44 -2.63
N CYS A 101 4.66 -2.11 -3.25
CA CYS A 101 4.01 -2.97 -4.22
C CYS A 101 3.41 -2.16 -5.37
N MET A 102 3.30 -2.80 -6.53
CA MET A 102 2.68 -2.22 -7.71
C MET A 102 2.10 -3.30 -8.61
N LEU A 103 0.91 -3.05 -9.15
CA LEU A 103 0.27 -3.89 -10.16
C LEU A 103 0.73 -3.49 -11.55
N GLY A 104 1.26 -4.44 -12.32
CA GLY A 104 1.79 -4.21 -13.66
C GLY A 104 1.71 -5.46 -14.55
N GLY A 105 2.51 -5.48 -15.62
CA GLY A 105 2.41 -6.47 -16.69
C GLY A 105 1.42 -6.04 -17.77
N ALA A 106 1.39 -6.74 -18.90
CA ALA A 106 0.56 -6.39 -20.06
C ALA A 106 -0.95 -6.36 -19.73
N ASP A 107 -1.40 -7.28 -18.86
CA ASP A 107 -2.78 -7.39 -18.36
C ASP A 107 -2.99 -6.76 -16.99
N ARG A 108 -1.94 -6.13 -16.42
CA ARG A 108 -1.91 -5.55 -15.07
C ARG A 108 -2.25 -6.52 -13.94
N ARG A 109 -2.04 -7.82 -14.15
CA ARG A 109 -2.29 -8.89 -13.17
C ARG A 109 -1.02 -9.45 -12.56
N THR A 110 0.08 -8.73 -12.64
CA THR A 110 1.33 -9.07 -11.95
C THR A 110 1.55 -8.10 -10.81
N LEU A 111 1.49 -8.60 -9.57
CA LEU A 111 1.84 -7.83 -8.39
C LEU A 111 3.34 -7.92 -8.17
N TYR A 112 4.03 -6.80 -8.27
CA TYR A 112 5.45 -6.65 -7.96
C TYR A 112 5.60 -6.15 -6.54
N ALA A 113 6.62 -6.62 -5.82
CA ALA A 113 6.95 -6.19 -4.48
C ALA A 113 8.44 -5.89 -4.35
N CYS A 114 8.78 -4.79 -3.71
CA CYS A 114 10.13 -4.53 -3.23
C CYS A 114 10.26 -5.13 -1.83
N THR A 115 11.19 -6.06 -1.65
CA THR A 115 11.39 -6.79 -0.38
C THR A 115 12.81 -6.70 0.11
N CYS A 116 13.00 -6.74 1.43
CA CYS A 116 14.30 -6.73 2.10
C CYS A 116 14.20 -7.49 3.43
N THR A 117 15.33 -7.85 4.04
CA THR A 117 15.36 -8.53 5.37
C THR A 117 15.13 -7.58 6.54
N GLY A 118 14.93 -6.30 6.28
CA GLY A 118 14.64 -5.29 7.31
C GLY A 118 14.83 -3.88 6.80
N SER A 119 14.73 -2.93 7.70
CA SER A 119 14.92 -1.49 7.44
C SER A 119 15.77 -0.84 8.55
N GLY A 120 16.31 0.34 8.24
CA GLY A 120 17.08 1.15 9.19
C GLY A 120 18.57 0.77 9.31
N PRO A 121 19.28 1.34 10.30
CA PRO A 121 20.74 1.25 10.39
C PRO A 121 21.30 -0.17 10.43
N ALA A 122 20.58 -1.10 11.05
CA ALA A 122 21.05 -2.50 11.20
C ALA A 122 21.17 -3.26 9.87
N VAL A 123 20.61 -2.73 8.79
CA VAL A 123 20.62 -3.34 7.44
C VAL A 123 21.15 -2.41 6.37
N SER A 124 21.62 -1.20 6.72
CA SER A 124 22.08 -0.18 5.77
C SER A 124 23.19 -0.65 4.83
N ASP A 125 24.05 -1.54 5.29
CA ASP A 125 25.17 -2.08 4.51
C ASP A 125 24.81 -3.33 3.72
N LYS A 126 23.61 -3.88 3.91
CA LYS A 126 23.14 -5.05 3.17
C LYS A 126 22.64 -4.66 1.77
N ARG A 127 23.03 -5.47 0.80
CA ARG A 127 22.53 -5.37 -0.58
C ARG A 127 21.62 -6.56 -0.89
N ASP A 128 20.64 -6.82 -0.01
CA ASP A 128 19.75 -7.98 -0.10
C ASP A 128 18.34 -7.64 -0.61
N GLY A 129 18.13 -6.38 -1.01
CA GLY A 129 16.88 -5.94 -1.64
C GLY A 129 16.55 -6.77 -2.87
N ARG A 130 15.27 -7.11 -3.05
CA ARG A 130 14.76 -7.86 -4.21
C ARG A 130 13.49 -7.24 -4.73
N ILE A 131 13.22 -7.49 -6.02
CA ILE A 131 11.91 -7.35 -6.61
C ILE A 131 11.34 -8.76 -6.78
N GLU A 132 10.26 -9.04 -6.10
CA GLU A 132 9.49 -10.28 -6.20
C GLU A 132 8.23 -10.03 -7.03
N ARG A 133 7.63 -11.07 -7.60
CA ARG A 133 6.38 -10.96 -8.37
C ARG A 133 5.49 -12.17 -8.16
N VAL A 134 4.19 -11.93 -8.22
CA VAL A 134 3.17 -12.99 -8.17
C VAL A 134 2.00 -12.63 -9.09
N PRO A 135 1.37 -13.60 -9.77
CA PRO A 135 0.14 -13.36 -10.51
C PRO A 135 -1.03 -13.15 -9.55
N VAL A 136 -1.94 -12.24 -9.93
CA VAL A 136 -3.17 -11.94 -9.19
C VAL A 136 -4.38 -11.96 -10.11
N ASP A 137 -5.57 -12.17 -9.53
CA ASP A 137 -6.80 -12.33 -10.31
C ASP A 137 -7.41 -10.99 -10.75
N VAL A 138 -7.21 -9.93 -9.95
CA VAL A 138 -7.76 -8.61 -10.20
C VAL A 138 -6.65 -7.70 -10.75
N PRO A 139 -6.86 -7.06 -11.91
CA PRO A 139 -5.86 -6.16 -12.48
C PRO A 139 -5.75 -4.85 -11.72
N GLY A 140 -4.67 -4.12 -11.93
CA GLY A 140 -4.52 -2.76 -11.43
C GLY A 140 -5.56 -1.79 -11.98
N ALA A 141 -6.01 -0.84 -11.18
CA ALA A 141 -7.07 0.13 -11.50
C ALA A 141 -6.68 1.16 -12.55
N GLY A 142 -5.40 1.44 -12.70
CA GLY A 142 -4.89 2.46 -13.60
C GLY A 142 -3.37 2.53 -13.59
N LEU A 143 -2.86 3.61 -14.14
CA LEU A 143 -1.47 3.99 -13.93
C LEU A 143 -1.34 4.58 -12.51
N PRO A 144 -0.19 4.37 -11.85
CA PRO A 144 0.10 5.07 -10.61
C PRO A 144 0.19 6.56 -10.84
#